data_8594e833eec82757408f8c1686539b88
#
_entry.id   8594e833eec82757408f8c1686539b88
#
_cell.length_a   1.000
_cell.length_b   1.000
_cell.length_c   1.000
_cell.angle_alpha   90.00
_cell.angle_beta   90.00
_cell.angle_gamma   90.00
#
_symmetry.space_group_name_H-M   'P 1'
#
loop_
_entity.id
_entity.type
_entity.pdbx_description
1 polymer ?
#
loop_
_entity_poly.entity_id
_entity_poly.type
_entity_poly.pdbx_seq_one_letter_code
_entity_poly.pdbx_strand_id
1 'polypeptide(L)'
;FRGAVLLDQGEFSLSGSLRINASGIVLRGVDKVKTILLKKGVDRGALIYMEGTDDLKIQDTLQVLSKYVPVNARTLEVASGTSLRKGDRILVNRPSGKEWIASLGCDIFGGGISALGWKEGDMDLTWDRTVTEVNGNQITLDAPLTVALDAKYGTSSVITYQWNGRIRECGVENMTLI
;
A
#
# COMPACT_ATOMS: atom_id res chain seq x y z
N PHE A 1 10.76 -0.37 -22.12
CA PHE A 1 12.07 0.27 -21.96
C PHE A 1 12.56 0.06 -20.54
N ARG A 2 13.82 -0.31 -20.35
CA ARG A 2 14.47 -0.43 -19.04
C ARG A 2 15.82 0.27 -19.12
N GLY A 3 16.18 1.02 -18.07
CA GLY A 3 17.46 1.72 -18.06
C GLY A 3 17.84 2.22 -16.67
N ALA A 4 19.14 2.43 -16.49
CA ALA A 4 19.69 3.09 -15.33
C ALA A 4 20.16 4.49 -15.70
N VAL A 5 19.81 5.46 -14.88
CA VAL A 5 20.45 6.78 -14.86
C VAL A 5 21.59 6.68 -13.85
N LEU A 6 22.82 6.72 -14.36
CA LEU A 6 24.02 6.63 -13.53
C LEU A 6 24.46 8.02 -13.09
N LEU A 7 24.61 8.19 -11.79
CA LEU A 7 25.22 9.36 -11.18
C LEU A 7 26.67 9.02 -10.83
N ASP A 8 27.58 9.86 -11.26
CA ASP A 8 29.01 9.73 -10.93
C ASP A 8 29.27 10.06 -9.45
N GLN A 9 30.50 9.93 -9.03
CA GLN A 9 30.92 10.40 -7.71
C GLN A 9 30.77 11.92 -7.58
N GLY A 10 30.30 12.35 -6.42
CA GLY A 10 30.10 13.78 -6.12
C GLY A 10 28.92 14.05 -5.23
N GLU A 11 28.77 15.28 -4.81
CA GLU A 11 27.61 15.79 -4.11
C GLU A 11 26.73 16.58 -5.07
N PHE A 12 25.50 16.14 -5.21
CA PHE A 12 24.48 16.75 -6.08
C PHE A 12 23.43 17.43 -5.22
N SER A 13 23.43 18.75 -5.23
CA SER A 13 22.44 19.54 -4.49
C SER A 13 21.20 19.80 -5.33
N LEU A 14 20.03 19.52 -4.75
CA LEU A 14 18.73 19.70 -5.37
C LEU A 14 17.89 20.69 -4.56
N SER A 15 17.28 21.65 -5.22
CA SER A 15 16.30 22.57 -4.61
C SER A 15 14.86 22.09 -4.73
N GLY A 16 14.64 20.91 -5.28
CA GLY A 16 13.35 20.27 -5.48
C GLY A 16 13.45 18.75 -5.35
N SER A 17 12.52 18.05 -5.94
CA SER A 17 12.44 16.60 -5.89
C SER A 17 12.65 15.97 -7.26
N LEU A 18 13.30 14.81 -7.29
CA LEU A 18 13.36 13.98 -8.49
C LEU A 18 12.08 13.14 -8.59
N ARG A 19 11.63 12.89 -9.83
CA ARG A 19 10.46 12.05 -10.07
C ARG A 19 10.79 10.95 -11.06
N ILE A 20 10.49 9.71 -10.67
CA ILE A 20 10.51 8.52 -11.53
C ILE A 20 9.05 8.15 -11.78
N ASN A 21 8.56 8.41 -12.99
CA ASN A 21 7.16 8.21 -13.37
C ASN A 21 6.96 7.19 -14.49
N ALA A 22 7.99 6.41 -14.79
CA ALA A 22 7.94 5.35 -15.79
C ALA A 22 8.54 4.06 -15.25
N SER A 23 7.99 2.92 -15.68
CA SER A 23 8.48 1.60 -15.29
C SER A 23 9.89 1.32 -15.84
N GLY A 24 10.65 0.51 -15.11
CA GLY A 24 11.97 0.04 -15.54
C GLY A 24 13.09 1.06 -15.40
N ILE A 25 12.90 2.10 -14.62
CA ILE A 25 13.91 3.15 -14.38
C ILE A 25 14.59 2.95 -13.03
N VAL A 26 15.90 2.87 -13.05
CA VAL A 26 16.74 2.81 -11.84
C VAL A 26 17.65 4.04 -11.80
N LEU A 27 17.63 4.75 -10.69
CA LEU A 27 18.60 5.80 -10.37
C LEU A 27 19.73 5.14 -9.56
N ARG A 28 20.93 5.15 -10.09
CA ARG A 28 22.08 4.44 -9.52
C ARG A 28 23.27 5.35 -9.35
N GLY A 29 23.82 5.40 -8.13
CA GLY A 29 25.15 6.00 -7.90
C GLY A 29 26.27 5.00 -8.19
N VAL A 30 27.48 5.49 -8.37
CA VAL A 30 28.67 4.63 -8.53
C VAL A 30 29.03 3.95 -7.22
N ASP A 31 28.79 4.60 -6.08
CA ASP A 31 29.09 4.09 -4.74
C ASP A 31 28.25 4.81 -3.68
N LYS A 32 27.81 4.06 -2.65
CA LYS A 32 26.94 4.61 -1.59
C LYS A 32 27.57 5.72 -0.75
N VAL A 33 28.90 5.79 -0.69
CA VAL A 33 29.64 6.81 0.07
C VAL A 33 30.06 7.98 -0.82
N LYS A 34 30.30 7.72 -2.10
CA LYS A 34 30.85 8.71 -3.02
C LYS A 34 29.81 9.48 -3.80
N THR A 35 28.61 8.92 -3.98
CA THR A 35 27.50 9.59 -4.65
C THR A 35 26.51 10.05 -3.61
N ILE A 36 26.35 11.35 -3.44
CA ILE A 36 25.50 11.98 -2.42
C ILE A 36 24.48 12.87 -3.11
N LEU A 37 23.20 12.63 -2.85
CA LEU A 37 22.10 13.52 -3.20
C LEU A 37 21.66 14.30 -1.96
N LEU A 38 21.79 15.61 -2.02
CA LEU A 38 21.43 16.52 -0.93
C LEU A 38 20.23 17.37 -1.31
N LYS A 39 19.12 17.26 -0.55
CA LYS A 39 17.98 18.17 -0.71
C LYS A 39 18.21 19.45 0.08
N LYS A 40 18.21 20.58 -0.61
CA LYS A 40 18.28 21.91 -0.02
C LYS A 40 16.92 22.56 0.06
N GLY A 41 16.74 23.43 1.07
CA GLY A 41 15.52 24.20 1.26
C GLY A 41 14.74 23.78 2.50
N VAL A 42 13.60 24.42 2.71
CA VAL A 42 12.73 24.24 3.90
C VAL A 42 11.50 23.40 3.63
N ASP A 43 11.30 22.97 2.40
CA ASP A 43 10.18 22.12 2.04
C ASP A 43 10.35 20.71 2.63
N ARG A 44 9.24 20.13 3.11
CA ARG A 44 9.21 18.80 3.74
C ARG A 44 8.88 17.67 2.77
N GLY A 45 8.85 17.95 1.47
CA GLY A 45 8.57 16.93 0.45
C GLY A 45 9.69 15.89 0.38
N ALA A 46 9.42 14.71 -0.16
CA ALA A 46 10.42 13.69 -0.38
C ALA A 46 11.47 14.15 -1.41
N LEU A 47 12.72 13.69 -1.25
CA LEU A 47 13.78 13.94 -2.21
C LEU A 47 13.51 13.24 -3.55
N ILE A 48 12.98 12.02 -3.51
CA ILE A 48 12.67 11.22 -4.69
C ILE A 48 11.25 10.67 -4.58
N TYR A 49 10.45 10.90 -5.61
CA TYR A 49 9.15 10.30 -5.81
C TYR A 49 9.23 9.22 -6.88
N MET A 50 8.73 8.03 -6.58
CA MET A 50 8.50 6.96 -7.55
C MET A 50 6.99 6.73 -7.63
N GLU A 51 6.35 7.34 -8.59
CA GLU A 51 4.90 7.37 -8.69
C GLU A 51 4.44 7.25 -10.15
N GLY A 52 3.46 6.39 -10.37
CA GLY A 52 2.75 6.30 -11.64
C GLY A 52 1.54 7.22 -11.68
N THR A 53 0.61 6.93 -12.57
CA THR A 53 -0.67 7.63 -12.64
C THR A 53 -1.68 6.94 -11.72
N ASP A 54 -2.41 7.71 -10.94
CA ASP A 54 -3.50 7.20 -10.12
C ASP A 54 -4.77 7.06 -10.97
N ASP A 55 -4.81 5.95 -11.72
CA ASP A 55 -5.93 5.55 -12.57
C ASP A 55 -6.56 4.23 -12.11
N LEU A 56 -6.45 3.93 -10.80
CA LEU A 56 -7.02 2.72 -10.21
C LEU A 56 -8.53 2.69 -10.44
N LYS A 57 -9.02 1.58 -11.01
CA LYS A 57 -10.44 1.32 -11.24
C LYS A 57 -10.87 0.06 -10.51
N ILE A 58 -11.76 0.21 -9.55
CA ILE A 58 -12.40 -0.92 -8.87
C ILE A 58 -13.32 -1.62 -9.87
N GLN A 59 -13.25 -2.95 -9.90
CA GLN A 59 -14.09 -3.81 -10.73
C GLN A 59 -15.16 -4.48 -9.87
N ASP A 60 -14.77 -5.44 -9.03
CA ASP A 60 -15.70 -6.18 -8.18
C ASP A 60 -15.29 -6.08 -6.72
N THR A 61 -16.28 -6.18 -5.83
CA THR A 61 -16.09 -6.25 -4.38
C THR A 61 -16.72 -7.51 -3.85
N LEU A 62 -15.92 -8.37 -3.25
CA LEU A 62 -16.30 -9.67 -2.73
C LEU A 62 -16.22 -9.66 -1.22
N GLN A 63 -17.27 -10.13 -0.56
CA GLN A 63 -17.28 -10.24 0.89
C GLN A 63 -16.32 -11.32 1.37
N VAL A 64 -15.55 -11.05 2.43
CA VAL A 64 -14.83 -12.07 3.20
C VAL A 64 -15.84 -12.81 4.06
N LEU A 65 -15.94 -14.14 3.90
CA LEU A 65 -16.89 -14.99 4.62
C LEU A 65 -16.33 -15.50 5.95
N SER A 66 -15.02 -15.54 6.11
CA SER A 66 -14.37 -15.93 7.35
C SER A 66 -14.82 -15.02 8.49
N LYS A 67 -15.39 -15.58 9.55
CA LYS A 67 -15.79 -14.80 10.75
C LYS A 67 -14.61 -14.16 11.44
N TYR A 68 -13.45 -14.82 11.41
CA TYR A 68 -12.21 -14.34 11.96
C TYR A 68 -11.02 -14.82 11.13
N VAL A 69 -10.15 -13.89 10.74
CA VAL A 69 -8.87 -14.15 10.08
C VAL A 69 -7.78 -13.60 10.98
N PRO A 70 -6.90 -14.44 11.56
CA PRO A 70 -5.89 -13.97 12.51
C PRO A 70 -4.80 -13.14 11.83
N VAL A 71 -4.07 -12.38 12.64
CA VAL A 71 -2.82 -11.72 12.23
C VAL A 71 -1.87 -12.76 11.63
N ASN A 72 -1.13 -12.40 10.61
CA ASN A 72 -0.22 -13.26 9.86
C ASN A 72 -0.89 -14.36 9.03
N ALA A 73 -2.21 -14.39 8.95
CA ALA A 73 -2.88 -15.27 8.01
C ALA A 73 -2.62 -14.86 6.55
N ARG A 74 -2.52 -15.85 5.70
CA ARG A 74 -2.43 -15.68 4.24
C ARG A 74 -3.66 -16.23 3.52
N THR A 75 -4.53 -16.93 4.22
CA THR A 75 -5.67 -17.62 3.64
C THR A 75 -6.95 -17.03 4.20
N LEU A 76 -7.92 -16.79 3.33
CA LEU A 76 -9.25 -16.31 3.70
C LEU A 76 -10.31 -16.88 2.74
N GLU A 77 -11.53 -16.97 3.21
CA GLU A 77 -12.68 -17.36 2.41
C GLU A 77 -13.41 -16.12 1.89
N VAL A 78 -13.77 -16.14 0.62
CA VAL A 78 -14.51 -15.08 -0.06
C VAL A 78 -15.83 -15.59 -0.62
N ALA A 79 -16.77 -14.69 -0.85
CA ALA A 79 -18.05 -15.06 -1.43
C ALA A 79 -17.87 -15.80 -2.78
N SER A 80 -18.71 -16.79 -3.03
CA SER A 80 -18.72 -17.56 -4.27
C SER A 80 -19.11 -16.71 -5.48
N GLY A 81 -18.71 -17.17 -6.66
CA GLY A 81 -18.97 -16.47 -7.92
C GLY A 81 -17.80 -15.60 -8.38
N THR A 82 -16.64 -15.76 -7.75
CA THR A 82 -15.45 -15.02 -8.12
C THR A 82 -14.78 -15.61 -9.35
N SER A 83 -14.34 -14.73 -10.24
CA SER A 83 -13.44 -15.08 -11.33
C SER A 83 -11.97 -15.02 -10.92
N LEU A 84 -11.67 -14.97 -9.61
CA LEU A 84 -10.30 -14.87 -9.09
C LEU A 84 -9.43 -16.05 -9.53
N ARG A 85 -8.24 -15.74 -9.95
CA ARG A 85 -7.23 -16.70 -10.41
C ARG A 85 -5.90 -16.43 -9.74
N LYS A 86 -5.06 -17.45 -9.72
CA LYS A 86 -3.65 -17.28 -9.35
C LYS A 86 -3.00 -16.20 -10.22
N GLY A 87 -2.33 -15.26 -9.57
CA GLY A 87 -1.66 -14.12 -10.19
C GLY A 87 -2.48 -12.82 -10.19
N ASP A 88 -3.78 -12.90 -9.88
CA ASP A 88 -4.61 -11.70 -9.79
C ASP A 88 -4.17 -10.82 -8.63
N ARG A 89 -4.15 -9.53 -8.87
CA ARG A 89 -3.91 -8.51 -7.85
C ARG A 89 -5.23 -8.05 -7.28
N ILE A 90 -5.29 -7.99 -5.97
CA ILE A 90 -6.47 -7.62 -5.21
C ILE A 90 -6.12 -6.65 -4.09
N LEU A 91 -7.10 -5.89 -3.66
CA LEU A 91 -7.03 -5.17 -2.40
C LEU A 91 -7.86 -5.95 -1.38
N VAL A 92 -7.28 -6.22 -0.22
CA VAL A 92 -8.02 -6.70 0.94
C VAL A 92 -8.33 -5.51 1.81
N ASN A 93 -9.60 -5.21 2.02
CA ASN A 93 -10.05 -4.08 2.83
C ASN A 93 -10.62 -4.57 4.17
N ARG A 94 -10.17 -3.94 5.25
CA ARG A 94 -10.72 -4.06 6.60
C ARG A 94 -11.31 -2.72 7.00
N PRO A 95 -12.63 -2.60 7.15
CA PRO A 95 -13.24 -1.36 7.55
C PRO A 95 -12.98 -1.04 9.02
N SER A 96 -12.94 0.23 9.35
CA SER A 96 -12.97 0.76 10.70
C SER A 96 -14.40 1.09 11.09
N GLY A 97 -15.14 0.04 11.51
CA GLY A 97 -16.54 0.18 11.92
C GLY A 97 -16.70 0.86 13.28
N LYS A 98 -17.91 1.36 13.53
CA LYS A 98 -18.26 2.09 14.76
C LYS A 98 -17.96 1.30 16.03
N GLU A 99 -18.31 0.03 16.05
CA GLU A 99 -18.08 -0.86 17.20
C GLU A 99 -16.59 -1.06 17.48
N TRP A 100 -15.76 -1.14 16.45
CA TRP A 100 -14.32 -1.24 16.60
C TRP A 100 -13.74 0.05 17.18
N ILE A 101 -14.13 1.21 16.65
CA ILE A 101 -13.69 2.53 17.12
C ILE A 101 -14.08 2.71 18.58
N ALA A 102 -15.34 2.41 18.95
CA ALA A 102 -15.83 2.50 20.32
C ALA A 102 -15.10 1.54 21.28
N SER A 103 -14.76 0.31 20.83
CA SER A 103 -14.02 -0.66 21.63
C SER A 103 -12.61 -0.20 22.01
N LEU A 104 -12.04 0.72 21.23
CA LEU A 104 -10.74 1.35 21.47
C LEU A 104 -10.85 2.65 22.29
N GLY A 105 -12.07 3.14 22.54
CA GLY A 105 -12.28 4.46 23.15
C GLY A 105 -11.82 5.61 22.24
N CYS A 106 -11.81 5.40 20.93
CA CYS A 106 -11.33 6.37 19.96
C CYS A 106 -12.46 7.15 19.26
N ASP A 107 -13.71 6.95 19.67
CA ASP A 107 -14.87 7.71 19.23
C ASP A 107 -14.92 9.13 19.81
N ILE A 108 -14.35 9.32 21.00
CA ILE A 108 -14.24 10.62 21.66
C ILE A 108 -12.89 10.70 22.39
N PHE A 109 -11.98 11.52 21.91
CA PHE A 109 -10.74 11.87 22.61
C PHE A 109 -10.47 13.37 22.50
N GLY A 110 -9.77 13.93 23.46
CA GLY A 110 -9.44 15.36 23.46
C GLY A 110 -10.14 16.20 24.53
N GLY A 111 -10.55 15.59 25.63
CA GLY A 111 -10.91 16.31 26.86
C GLY A 111 -12.19 17.15 26.79
N GLY A 112 -13.15 16.80 25.97
CA GLY A 112 -14.50 17.39 25.98
C GLY A 112 -14.64 18.74 25.29
N ILE A 113 -13.60 19.32 24.73
CA ILE A 113 -13.63 20.63 24.08
C ILE A 113 -13.82 20.52 22.55
N SER A 114 -13.48 19.38 21.97
CA SER A 114 -13.65 19.16 20.54
C SER A 114 -14.17 17.75 20.31
N ALA A 115 -15.09 17.62 19.38
CA ALA A 115 -15.54 16.32 18.85
C ALA A 115 -14.39 15.65 18.05
N LEU A 116 -13.20 15.59 18.61
CA LEU A 116 -12.07 14.87 18.05
C LEU A 116 -12.29 13.40 18.40
N GLY A 117 -12.63 12.65 17.41
CA GLY A 117 -12.77 11.20 17.47
C GLY A 117 -12.69 10.64 16.08
N TRP A 118 -12.37 9.37 15.97
CA TRP A 118 -12.44 8.68 14.69
C TRP A 118 -13.89 8.43 14.30
N LYS A 119 -14.15 8.54 13.01
CA LYS A 119 -15.42 8.18 12.39
C LYS A 119 -15.25 6.88 11.59
N GLU A 120 -16.35 6.24 11.29
CA GLU A 120 -16.35 5.08 10.40
C GLU A 120 -15.66 5.43 9.07
N GLY A 121 -14.74 4.58 8.67
CA GLY A 121 -13.92 4.76 7.46
C GLY A 121 -12.61 5.52 7.64
N ASP A 122 -12.44 6.30 8.72
CA ASP A 122 -11.22 7.10 8.91
C ASP A 122 -9.94 6.25 9.05
N MET A 123 -10.07 5.03 9.55
CA MET A 123 -8.96 4.13 9.85
C MET A 123 -9.09 2.80 9.11
N ASP A 124 -9.69 2.82 7.95
CA ASP A 124 -9.75 1.65 7.08
C ASP A 124 -8.35 1.20 6.68
N LEU A 125 -8.15 -0.10 6.67
CA LEU A 125 -6.89 -0.68 6.24
C LEU A 125 -7.09 -1.41 4.90
N THR A 126 -6.18 -1.14 3.99
CA THR A 126 -6.17 -1.78 2.67
C THR A 126 -4.80 -2.37 2.39
N TRP A 127 -4.78 -3.65 2.03
CA TRP A 127 -3.56 -4.35 1.62
C TRP A 127 -3.66 -4.73 0.15
N ASP A 128 -2.69 -4.30 -0.62
CA ASP A 128 -2.46 -4.80 -1.98
C ASP A 128 -1.78 -6.16 -1.89
N ARG A 129 -2.40 -7.19 -2.47
CA ARG A 129 -1.95 -8.59 -2.41
C ARG A 129 -2.06 -9.25 -3.78
N THR A 130 -1.27 -10.29 -3.98
CA THR A 130 -1.38 -11.17 -5.14
C THR A 130 -1.94 -12.51 -4.70
N VAL A 131 -2.94 -13.01 -5.42
CA VAL A 131 -3.49 -14.35 -5.19
C VAL A 131 -2.48 -15.38 -5.67
N THR A 132 -2.00 -16.24 -4.76
CA THR A 132 -1.05 -17.31 -5.09
C THR A 132 -1.73 -18.65 -5.34
N GLU A 133 -2.93 -18.85 -4.78
CA GLU A 133 -3.72 -20.06 -4.94
C GLU A 133 -5.21 -19.76 -4.76
N VAL A 134 -6.05 -20.49 -5.48
CA VAL A 134 -7.52 -20.47 -5.34
C VAL A 134 -7.99 -21.91 -5.23
N ASN A 135 -8.74 -22.21 -4.16
CA ASN A 135 -9.35 -23.53 -3.91
C ASN A 135 -10.80 -23.35 -3.47
N GLY A 136 -11.72 -23.47 -4.41
CA GLY A 136 -13.12 -23.12 -4.19
C GLY A 136 -13.27 -21.65 -3.80
N ASN A 137 -13.85 -21.40 -2.63
CA ASN A 137 -14.01 -20.06 -2.06
C ASN A 137 -12.76 -19.58 -1.27
N GLN A 138 -11.77 -20.43 -1.09
CA GLN A 138 -10.57 -20.09 -0.34
C GLN A 138 -9.51 -19.52 -1.28
N ILE A 139 -8.93 -18.40 -0.89
CA ILE A 139 -7.80 -17.78 -1.59
C ILE A 139 -6.59 -17.70 -0.67
N THR A 140 -5.40 -17.86 -1.25
CA THR A 140 -4.12 -17.67 -0.56
C THR A 140 -3.40 -16.46 -1.12
N LEU A 141 -2.84 -15.65 -0.22
CA LEU A 141 -2.16 -14.38 -0.52
C LEU A 141 -0.64 -14.57 -0.56
N ASP A 142 0.06 -13.77 -1.35
CA ASP A 142 1.53 -13.71 -1.45
C ASP A 142 2.20 -13.23 -0.14
N ALA A 143 1.52 -12.36 0.59
CA ALA A 143 2.00 -11.85 1.87
C ALA A 143 0.89 -11.87 2.93
N PRO A 144 1.23 -12.02 4.23
CA PRO A 144 0.23 -12.09 5.29
C PRO A 144 -0.47 -10.75 5.53
N LEU A 145 -1.63 -10.83 6.20
CA LEU A 145 -2.31 -9.68 6.75
C LEU A 145 -1.63 -9.25 8.06
N THR A 146 -1.41 -7.97 8.22
CA THR A 146 -0.72 -7.42 9.40
C THR A 146 -1.65 -7.12 10.57
N VAL A 147 -2.96 -7.19 10.36
CA VAL A 147 -4.01 -7.03 11.36
C VAL A 147 -5.08 -8.08 11.14
N ALA A 148 -5.73 -8.54 12.20
CA ALA A 148 -6.82 -9.50 12.11
C ALA A 148 -8.06 -8.89 11.41
N LEU A 149 -8.78 -9.72 10.65
CA LEU A 149 -10.13 -9.41 10.20
C LEU A 149 -11.11 -10.10 11.16
N ASP A 150 -11.97 -9.31 11.78
CA ASP A 150 -12.98 -9.80 12.69
C ASP A 150 -14.35 -9.26 12.25
N ALA A 151 -15.22 -10.16 11.81
CA ALA A 151 -16.56 -9.83 11.32
C ALA A 151 -17.43 -9.15 12.39
N LYS A 152 -17.08 -9.29 13.68
CA LYS A 152 -17.74 -8.58 14.77
C LYS A 152 -17.61 -7.05 14.64
N TYR A 153 -16.51 -6.58 14.06
CA TYR A 153 -16.19 -5.17 13.95
C TYR A 153 -16.41 -4.58 12.57
N GLY A 154 -16.87 -5.37 11.64
CA GLY A 154 -17.16 -4.95 10.28
C GLY A 154 -16.84 -6.02 9.25
N THR A 155 -17.56 -5.99 8.16
CA THR A 155 -17.39 -6.95 7.07
C THR A 155 -16.22 -6.53 6.18
N SER A 156 -15.15 -7.32 6.20
CA SER A 156 -14.02 -7.14 5.32
C SER A 156 -14.34 -7.57 3.89
N SER A 157 -13.62 -7.03 2.93
CA SER A 157 -13.83 -7.32 1.51
C SER A 157 -12.52 -7.57 0.77
N VAL A 158 -12.65 -8.30 -0.33
CA VAL A 158 -11.63 -8.46 -1.36
C VAL A 158 -12.11 -7.71 -2.60
N ILE A 159 -11.29 -6.81 -3.09
CA ILE A 159 -11.62 -5.90 -4.18
C ILE A 159 -10.72 -6.24 -5.36
N THR A 160 -11.31 -6.56 -6.50
CA THR A 160 -10.57 -6.67 -7.77
C THR A 160 -10.45 -5.29 -8.39
N TYR A 161 -9.35 -5.04 -9.04
CA TYR A 161 -9.08 -3.74 -9.61
C TYR A 161 -8.22 -3.81 -10.87
N GLN A 162 -8.27 -2.77 -11.65
CA GLN A 162 -7.35 -2.50 -12.75
C GLN A 162 -6.59 -1.20 -12.45
N TRP A 163 -5.26 -1.24 -12.59
CA TRP A 163 -4.40 -0.07 -12.39
C TRP A 163 -3.31 -0.06 -13.46
N ASN A 164 -3.61 0.55 -14.59
CA ASN A 164 -2.71 0.59 -15.75
C ASN A 164 -1.53 1.56 -15.53
N GLY A 165 -1.78 2.64 -14.81
CA GLY A 165 -0.77 3.66 -14.51
C GLY A 165 0.26 3.26 -13.47
N ARG A 166 0.16 2.08 -12.86
CA ARG A 166 1.11 1.59 -11.85
C ARG A 166 2.47 1.29 -12.47
N ILE A 167 3.51 1.95 -11.98
CA ILE A 167 4.89 1.68 -12.40
C ILE A 167 5.48 0.48 -11.66
N ARG A 168 6.45 -0.17 -12.28
CA ARG A 168 7.13 -1.38 -11.80
C ARG A 168 8.62 -1.32 -12.11
N GLU A 169 9.41 -2.15 -11.40
CA GLU A 169 10.84 -2.32 -11.66
C GLU A 169 11.60 -0.99 -11.64
N CYS A 170 11.24 -0.13 -10.69
CA CYS A 170 11.92 1.12 -10.40
C CYS A 170 12.77 0.96 -9.16
N GLY A 171 13.87 1.70 -9.09
CA GLY A 171 14.75 1.62 -7.92
C GLY A 171 15.66 2.83 -7.78
N VAL A 172 16.19 2.97 -6.57
CA VAL A 172 17.25 3.91 -6.20
C VAL A 172 18.30 3.11 -5.44
N GLU A 173 19.53 3.15 -5.88
CA GLU A 173 20.59 2.34 -5.29
C GLU A 173 21.96 2.97 -5.35
N ASN A 174 22.88 2.48 -4.51
CA ASN A 174 24.29 2.87 -4.47
C ASN A 174 24.54 4.37 -4.30
N MET A 175 23.77 5.04 -3.44
CA MET A 175 23.96 6.46 -3.11
C MET A 175 23.53 6.77 -1.69
N THR A 176 23.96 7.89 -1.17
CA THR A 176 23.47 8.49 0.08
C THR A 176 22.46 9.58 -0.25
N LEU A 177 21.34 9.59 0.47
CA LEU A 177 20.28 10.61 0.40
C LEU A 177 20.27 11.41 1.70
N ILE A 178 20.34 12.75 1.61
CA ILE A 178 20.38 13.69 2.76
C ILE A 178 19.32 14.76 2.57
#